data_90d4b474f41d7ab80b1f723460343851
#
_entry.id   90d4b474f41d7ab80b1f723460343851
#
_cell.length_a   1.000
_cell.length_b   1.000
_cell.length_c   1.000
_cell.angle_alpha   90.00
_cell.angle_beta   90.00
_cell.angle_gamma   90.00
#
_symmetry.space_group_name_H-M   'P 1'
#
loop_
_entity.id
_entity.type
_entity.pdbx_description
1 polymer ?
#
loop_
_entity_poly.entity_id
_entity_poly.type
_entity_poly.pdbx_seq_one_letter_code
_entity_poly.pdbx_strand_id
1 'polypeptide(L)'
;MLDSIEAAIDDIKNGKLVIVVDDEDRENEGDFITSAKNVTPEIINFMSTHGRGLICAPISEVRCDKLQLELMVNKNTALHGTPFTISVDLLGNGCTT
;
A
#
# COMPACT_ATOMS: atom_id res chain seq x y z
N MET A 1 -7.61 -12.33 19.43
CA MET A 1 -7.24 -11.10 20.20
C MET A 1 -6.35 -10.25 19.31
N LEU A 2 -6.62 -8.94 19.24
CA LEU A 2 -5.77 -8.01 18.48
C LEU A 2 -4.66 -7.47 19.38
N ASP A 3 -3.51 -7.19 18.77
CA ASP A 3 -2.41 -6.50 19.45
C ASP A 3 -2.75 -5.02 19.69
N SER A 4 -2.00 -4.37 20.58
CA SER A 4 -2.20 -2.95 20.83
C SER A 4 -1.70 -2.08 19.67
N ILE A 5 -2.27 -0.89 19.52
CA ILE A 5 -1.83 0.09 18.53
C ILE A 5 -0.38 0.51 18.76
N GLU A 6 0.03 0.64 20.04
CA GLU A 6 1.40 0.98 20.41
C GLU A 6 2.40 -0.07 19.94
N ALA A 7 2.07 -1.35 20.09
CA ALA A 7 2.91 -2.46 19.61
C ALA A 7 3.02 -2.45 18.08
N ALA A 8 1.92 -2.21 17.37
CA ALA A 8 1.92 -2.10 15.91
C ALA A 8 2.76 -0.92 15.41
N ILE A 9 2.66 0.24 16.06
CA ILE A 9 3.48 1.41 15.74
C ILE A 9 4.97 1.12 15.95
N ASP A 10 5.32 0.44 17.05
CA ASP A 10 6.70 0.08 17.34
C ASP A 10 7.26 -0.91 16.31
N ASP A 11 6.48 -1.89 15.91
CA ASP A 11 6.86 -2.83 14.85
C ASP A 11 7.11 -2.13 13.51
N ILE A 12 6.24 -1.20 13.10
CA ILE A 12 6.43 -0.41 11.88
C ILE A 12 7.69 0.46 11.96
N LYS A 13 7.95 1.11 13.11
CA LYS A 13 9.18 1.89 13.32
C LYS A 13 10.44 1.04 13.18
N ASN A 14 10.37 -0.22 13.59
CA ASN A 14 11.46 -1.18 13.50
C ASN A 14 11.55 -1.89 12.14
N GLY A 15 10.81 -1.43 11.14
CA GLY A 15 10.85 -1.97 9.77
C GLY A 15 10.15 -3.32 9.61
N LYS A 16 9.30 -3.68 10.55
CA LYS A 16 8.50 -4.88 10.45
C LYS A 16 7.21 -4.65 9.67
N LEU A 17 6.55 -5.72 9.35
CA LEU A 17 5.26 -5.77 8.70
C LEU A 17 4.19 -6.09 9.75
N VAL A 18 3.05 -5.42 9.68
CA VAL A 18 1.87 -5.68 10.52
C VAL A 18 0.68 -6.05 9.64
N ILE A 19 -0.30 -6.74 10.24
CA ILE A 19 -1.58 -6.99 9.60
C ILE A 19 -2.60 -6.05 10.24
N VAL A 20 -3.24 -5.21 9.43
CA VAL A 20 -4.34 -4.36 9.86
C VAL A 20 -5.63 -4.95 9.32
N VAL A 21 -6.61 -5.14 10.21
CA VAL A 21 -7.93 -5.63 9.85
C VAL A 21 -8.96 -4.52 10.02
N ASP A 22 -9.98 -4.51 9.18
CA ASP A 22 -11.08 -3.59 9.30
C ASP A 22 -12.36 -4.30 9.79
N ASP A 23 -13.42 -3.51 10.00
CA ASP A 23 -14.69 -4.01 10.50
C ASP A 23 -15.38 -4.94 9.50
N GLU A 24 -16.11 -5.92 10.03
CA GLU A 24 -16.93 -6.84 9.25
C GLU A 24 -17.98 -6.11 8.38
N ASP A 25 -18.42 -4.95 8.83
CA ASP A 25 -19.39 -4.11 8.11
C ASP A 25 -18.77 -3.25 7.00
N ARG A 26 -17.45 -3.24 6.86
CA ARG A 26 -16.75 -2.52 5.79
C ARG A 26 -16.24 -3.51 4.73
N GLU A 27 -14.96 -3.76 4.65
CA GLU A 27 -14.37 -4.72 3.68
C GLU A 27 -14.23 -6.11 4.28
N ASN A 28 -14.11 -6.22 5.61
CA ASN A 28 -13.85 -7.45 6.35
C ASN A 28 -12.62 -8.17 5.81
N GLU A 29 -11.56 -7.42 5.59
CA GLU A 29 -10.31 -7.88 5.02
C GLU A 29 -9.13 -7.52 5.93
N GLY A 30 -7.98 -8.17 5.72
CA GLY A 30 -6.73 -7.84 6.37
C GLY A 30 -5.71 -7.39 5.34
N ASP A 31 -4.99 -6.31 5.65
CA ASP A 31 -3.94 -5.77 4.81
C ASP A 31 -2.56 -5.91 5.48
N PHE A 32 -1.57 -6.31 4.71
CA PHE A 32 -0.17 -6.15 5.11
C PHE A 32 0.24 -4.69 5.00
N ILE A 33 0.75 -4.12 6.09
CA ILE A 33 1.23 -2.74 6.12
C ILE A 33 2.66 -2.69 6.64
N THR A 34 3.49 -1.92 5.97
CA THR A 34 4.85 -1.61 6.42
C THR A 34 5.20 -0.16 6.09
N SER A 35 6.28 0.35 6.68
CA SER A 35 6.78 1.69 6.39
C SER A 35 7.44 1.75 5.01
N ALA A 36 6.99 2.64 4.14
CA ALA A 36 7.64 2.90 2.85
C ALA A 36 9.10 3.35 3.01
N LYS A 37 9.44 4.00 4.14
CA LYS A 37 10.83 4.42 4.44
C LYS A 37 11.76 3.23 4.67
N ASN A 38 11.24 2.15 5.25
CA ASN A 38 12.02 0.98 5.66
C ASN A 38 11.78 -0.25 4.77
N VAL A 39 11.03 -0.09 3.69
CA VAL A 39 10.70 -1.19 2.78
C VAL A 39 11.95 -1.78 2.13
N THR A 40 11.96 -3.10 1.99
CA THR A 40 13.04 -3.87 1.35
C THR A 40 12.49 -4.77 0.26
N PRO A 41 13.31 -5.24 -0.70
CA PRO A 41 12.89 -6.24 -1.67
C PRO A 41 12.29 -7.49 -1.04
N GLU A 42 12.81 -7.93 0.09
CA GLU A 42 12.34 -9.10 0.84
C GLU A 42 10.92 -8.88 1.37
N ILE A 43 10.61 -7.68 1.90
CA ILE A 43 9.26 -7.32 2.37
C ILE A 43 8.29 -7.31 1.20
N ILE A 44 8.64 -6.70 0.09
CA ILE A 44 7.80 -6.67 -1.12
C ILE A 44 7.52 -8.09 -1.64
N ASN A 45 8.55 -8.92 -1.69
CA ASN A 45 8.40 -10.32 -2.09
C ASN A 45 7.49 -11.09 -1.12
N PHE A 46 7.63 -10.86 0.18
CA PHE A 46 6.75 -11.46 1.19
C PHE A 46 5.29 -11.05 0.98
N MET A 47 5.03 -9.75 0.78
CA MET A 47 3.70 -9.23 0.52
C MET A 47 3.07 -9.86 -0.73
N SER A 48 3.83 -9.93 -1.82
CA SER A 48 3.38 -10.53 -3.09
C SER A 48 3.07 -12.02 -2.95
N THR A 49 3.91 -12.74 -2.23
CA THR A 49 3.81 -14.20 -2.08
C THR A 49 2.63 -14.59 -1.18
N HIS A 50 2.46 -13.90 -0.06
CA HIS A 50 1.50 -14.28 0.99
C HIS A 50 0.22 -13.44 0.98
N GLY A 51 0.30 -12.15 0.65
CA GLY A 51 -0.87 -11.28 0.55
C GLY A 51 -1.70 -11.51 -0.70
N ARG A 52 -1.05 -11.72 -1.83
CA ARG A 52 -1.69 -11.99 -3.14
C ARG A 52 -2.65 -10.92 -3.64
N GLY A 53 -2.61 -9.75 -3.05
CA GLY A 53 -3.38 -8.58 -3.44
C GLY A 53 -2.54 -7.57 -4.21
N LEU A 54 -3.11 -6.39 -4.40
CA LEU A 54 -2.43 -5.27 -5.03
C LEU A 54 -1.55 -4.56 -4.00
N ILE A 55 -0.26 -4.41 -4.30
CA ILE A 55 0.64 -3.59 -3.46
C ILE A 55 0.42 -2.13 -3.82
N CYS A 56 0.02 -1.33 -2.83
CA CYS A 56 -0.30 0.08 -2.98
C CYS A 56 0.65 0.95 -2.15
N ALA A 57 0.92 2.15 -2.63
CA ALA A 57 1.63 3.18 -1.89
C ALA A 57 0.74 4.43 -1.81
N PRO A 58 0.01 4.64 -0.70
CA PRO A 58 -0.78 5.85 -0.51
C PRO A 58 0.12 7.10 -0.53
N ILE A 59 -0.21 8.06 -1.37
CA ILE A 59 0.52 9.32 -1.49
C ILE A 59 -0.44 10.50 -1.47
N SER A 60 0.07 11.67 -1.10
CA SER A 60 -0.73 12.89 -1.05
C SER A 60 -1.04 13.41 -2.47
N GLU A 61 -2.14 14.15 -2.60
CA GLU A 61 -2.52 14.83 -3.84
C GLU A 61 -1.41 15.75 -4.36
N VAL A 62 -0.77 16.52 -3.48
CA VAL A 62 0.38 17.36 -3.83
C VAL A 62 1.54 16.54 -4.42
N ARG A 63 1.74 15.34 -3.94
CA ARG A 63 2.77 14.44 -4.49
C ARG A 63 2.37 13.88 -5.85
N CYS A 64 1.09 13.54 -6.01
CA CYS A 64 0.53 13.13 -7.31
C CYS A 64 0.73 14.22 -8.37
N ASP A 65 0.41 15.47 -8.04
CA ASP A 65 0.57 16.60 -8.94
C ASP A 65 2.03 16.80 -9.38
N LYS A 66 2.96 16.73 -8.41
CA LYS A 66 4.39 16.84 -8.72
C LYS A 66 4.92 15.73 -9.62
N LEU A 67 4.38 14.54 -9.49
CA LEU A 67 4.75 13.37 -10.28
C LEU A 67 3.91 13.22 -11.56
N GLN A 68 2.95 14.12 -11.78
CA GLN A 68 2.01 14.08 -12.92
C GLN A 68 1.24 12.74 -12.96
N LEU A 69 0.83 12.24 -11.80
CA LEU A 69 0.04 11.02 -11.67
C LEU A 69 -1.45 11.38 -11.70
N GLU A 70 -2.07 11.14 -12.84
CA GLU A 70 -3.51 11.33 -13.02
C GLU A 70 -4.30 10.13 -12.48
N LEU A 71 -5.59 10.34 -12.21
CA LEU A 71 -6.49 9.24 -11.87
C LEU A 71 -6.60 8.25 -13.03
N MET A 72 -6.65 6.97 -12.69
CA MET A 72 -6.78 5.88 -13.67
C MET A 72 -8.08 6.00 -14.49
N VAL A 73 -9.16 6.46 -13.87
CA VAL A 73 -10.48 6.58 -14.48
C VAL A 73 -11.12 7.91 -14.14
N ASN A 74 -11.85 8.49 -15.09
CA ASN A 74 -12.63 9.71 -14.86
C ASN A 74 -13.88 9.46 -14.02
N LYS A 75 -14.49 8.28 -14.17
CA LYS A 75 -15.65 7.84 -13.40
C LYS A 75 -15.29 6.57 -12.65
N ASN A 76 -15.17 6.70 -11.33
CA ASN A 76 -14.86 5.57 -10.47
C ASN A 76 -16.13 4.77 -10.15
N THR A 77 -16.17 3.51 -10.57
CA THR A 77 -17.28 2.58 -10.33
C THR A 77 -16.93 1.52 -9.26
N ALA A 78 -15.76 1.61 -8.64
CA ALA A 78 -15.37 0.69 -7.56
C ALA A 78 -16.29 0.83 -6.35
N LEU A 79 -16.57 -0.29 -5.67
CA LEU A 79 -17.49 -0.35 -4.54
C LEU A 79 -17.15 0.68 -3.45
N HIS A 80 -15.88 0.81 -3.10
CA HIS A 80 -15.39 1.73 -2.07
C HIS A 80 -14.80 3.03 -2.64
N GLY A 81 -14.84 3.23 -3.94
CA GLY A 81 -14.41 4.46 -4.61
C GLY A 81 -12.91 4.77 -4.50
N THR A 82 -12.07 3.78 -4.25
CA THR A 82 -10.62 3.98 -4.11
C THR A 82 -10.02 4.72 -5.30
N PRO A 83 -9.39 5.90 -5.11
CA PRO A 83 -8.92 6.74 -6.20
C PRO A 83 -7.54 6.32 -6.69
N PHE A 84 -7.45 5.19 -7.38
CA PHE A 84 -6.20 4.76 -8.01
C PHE A 84 -5.72 5.74 -9.07
N THR A 85 -4.40 5.92 -9.14
CA THR A 85 -3.76 6.65 -10.23
C THR A 85 -3.44 5.72 -11.41
N ILE A 86 -2.99 6.30 -12.52
CA ILE A 86 -2.32 5.52 -13.58
C ILE A 86 -1.16 4.73 -12.99
N SER A 87 -0.81 3.62 -13.62
CA SER A 87 0.38 2.85 -13.24
C SER A 87 1.63 3.48 -13.82
N VAL A 88 2.73 3.39 -13.08
CA VAL A 88 4.03 3.91 -13.49
C VAL A 88 5.14 2.94 -13.12
N ASP A 89 6.31 3.12 -13.71
CA ASP A 89 7.50 2.38 -13.36
C ASP A 89 8.68 3.33 -13.10
N LEU A 90 9.68 2.86 -12.40
CA LEU A 90 10.91 3.61 -12.14
C LEU A 90 11.79 3.64 -13.38
N LEU A 91 12.28 4.82 -13.75
CA LEU A 91 13.29 4.95 -14.79
C LEU A 91 14.67 4.57 -14.26
N GLY A 92 15.34 3.66 -14.95
CA GLY A 92 16.69 3.22 -14.58
C GLY A 92 16.72 2.16 -13.47
N ASN A 93 17.86 2.02 -12.81
CA ASN A 93 18.09 1.06 -11.71
C ASN A 93 17.74 -0.40 -12.05
N GLY A 94 17.87 -0.81 -13.32
CA GLY A 94 17.56 -2.16 -13.77
C GLY A 94 16.09 -2.45 -14.04
N CYS A 95 15.22 -1.44 -13.95
CA CYS A 95 13.81 -1.58 -14.36
C CYS A 95 13.74 -1.73 -15.89
N THR A 96 12.95 -2.67 -16.35
CA THR A 96 12.91 -3.10 -17.76
C THR A 96 11.53 -3.06 -18.40
N THR A 97 10.63 -2.37 -17.81
CA THR A 97 9.23 -2.30 -18.33
C THR A 97 9.17 -1.61 -19.68
#